data_10d17fdf95e12e7d7dcb5c0e1a07942f
#
_entry.id   10d17fdf95e12e7d7dcb5c0e1a07942f
#
_cell.length_a   1.000
_cell.length_b   1.000
_cell.length_c   1.000
_cell.angle_alpha   90.00
_cell.angle_beta   90.00
_cell.angle_gamma   90.00
#
_symmetry.space_group_name_H-M   'P 1'
#
loop_
_entity.id
_entity.type
_entity.pdbx_description
1 polymer ?
#
loop_
_entity_poly.entity_id
_entity_poly.type
_entity_poly.pdbx_seq_one_letter_code
_entity_poly.pdbx_strand_id
1 'polypeptide(L)'
;MQDFRLDAERHAIEQAPKEACGVVVDGRYWRCRNIADDPDQDFVLDPKDYAIASFYGTIEAIVHSHPLGGPASECDKRSCIGTKKPWHIYFMPENQWLTIDPC
;
A
#
# COMPACT_ATOMS: atom_id res chain seq x y z
N MET A 1 8.49 15.67 -11.91
CA MET A 1 8.01 15.18 -10.60
C MET A 1 7.94 13.66 -10.64
N GLN A 2 8.55 13.01 -9.67
CA GLN A 2 8.57 11.55 -9.64
C GLN A 2 7.25 11.02 -9.11
N ASP A 3 6.63 10.13 -9.87
CA ASP A 3 5.39 9.49 -9.46
C ASP A 3 5.70 8.40 -8.43
N PHE A 4 5.01 8.43 -7.28
CA PHE A 4 5.18 7.45 -6.23
C PHE A 4 4.95 6.01 -6.73
N ARG A 5 4.15 5.84 -7.79
CA ARG A 5 3.78 4.54 -8.33
C ARG A 5 4.98 3.75 -8.82
N LEU A 6 5.98 4.40 -9.41
CA LEU A 6 7.18 3.68 -9.90
C LEU A 6 7.92 3.00 -8.75
N ASP A 7 8.11 3.69 -7.64
CA ASP A 7 8.79 3.13 -6.48
C ASP A 7 7.94 2.02 -5.85
N ALA A 8 6.62 2.21 -5.81
CA ALA A 8 5.71 1.20 -5.27
C ALA A 8 5.71 -0.07 -6.13
N GLU A 9 5.75 0.08 -7.45
CA GLU A 9 5.82 -1.07 -8.37
C GLU A 9 7.11 -1.85 -8.18
N ARG A 10 8.24 -1.17 -8.00
CA ARG A 10 9.51 -1.83 -7.71
C ARG A 10 9.45 -2.61 -6.40
N HIS A 11 8.87 -1.99 -5.37
CA HIS A 11 8.70 -2.63 -4.08
C HIS A 11 7.81 -3.88 -4.20
N ALA A 12 6.72 -3.78 -4.97
CA ALA A 12 5.82 -4.90 -5.22
C ALA A 12 6.55 -6.07 -5.88
N ILE A 13 7.39 -5.80 -6.88
CA ILE A 13 8.17 -6.83 -7.57
C ILE A 13 9.15 -7.48 -6.60
N GLU A 14 9.84 -6.69 -5.79
CA GLU A 14 10.81 -7.19 -4.82
C GLU A 14 10.18 -8.08 -3.76
N GLN A 15 8.95 -7.76 -3.32
CA GLN A 15 8.29 -8.47 -2.24
C GLN A 15 7.46 -9.66 -2.69
N ALA A 16 7.11 -9.76 -3.97
CA ALA A 16 6.28 -10.86 -4.46
C ALA A 16 6.91 -12.21 -4.06
N PRO A 17 6.14 -13.21 -3.63
CA PRO A 17 4.66 -13.31 -3.64
C PRO A 17 3.96 -12.64 -2.45
N LYS A 18 4.69 -11.95 -1.59
CA LYS A 18 4.10 -11.21 -0.48
C LYS A 18 3.48 -9.92 -0.97
N GLU A 19 2.44 -9.46 -0.30
CA GLU A 19 1.90 -8.12 -0.54
C GLU A 19 2.91 -7.08 -0.05
N ALA A 20 3.29 -6.16 -0.93
CA ALA A 20 4.07 -5.00 -0.53
C ALA A 20 3.14 -3.94 0.02
N CYS A 21 3.60 -3.17 0.99
CA CYS A 21 2.81 -2.08 1.54
C CYS A 21 3.70 -0.87 1.84
N GLY A 22 3.07 0.28 1.88
CA GLY A 22 3.74 1.53 2.18
C GLY A 22 2.74 2.67 2.28
N VAL A 23 3.27 3.86 2.37
CA VAL A 23 2.46 5.09 2.48
C VAL A 23 3.01 6.14 1.53
N VAL A 24 2.20 7.16 1.25
CA VAL A 24 2.63 8.31 0.46
C VAL A 24 2.79 9.50 1.39
N VAL A 25 3.96 10.13 1.37
CA VAL A 25 4.29 11.34 2.11
C VAL A 25 4.90 12.35 1.15
N ASP A 26 4.31 13.52 1.02
CA ASP A 26 4.77 14.57 0.11
C ASP A 26 4.95 14.06 -1.34
N GLY A 27 4.00 13.24 -1.80
CA GLY A 27 4.01 12.67 -3.15
C GLY A 27 5.01 11.55 -3.36
N ARG A 28 5.73 11.12 -2.32
CA ARG A 28 6.75 10.08 -2.40
C ARG A 28 6.28 8.80 -1.72
N TYR A 29 6.63 7.66 -2.33
CA TYR A 29 6.36 6.36 -1.74
C TYR A 29 7.35 6.08 -0.63
N TRP A 30 6.83 5.68 0.52
CA TRP A 30 7.62 5.31 1.69
C TRP A 30 7.37 3.84 1.98
N ARG A 31 8.41 3.02 1.82
CA ARG A 31 8.31 1.57 2.01
C ARG A 31 8.04 1.24 3.47
N CYS A 32 7.10 0.32 3.71
CA CYS A 32 6.85 -0.21 5.04
C CYS A 32 6.98 -1.73 4.98
N ARG A 33 7.34 -2.33 6.10
CA ARG A 33 7.34 -3.78 6.21
C ARG A 33 5.92 -4.29 6.36
N ASN A 34 5.67 -5.44 5.76
CA ASN A 34 4.41 -6.16 5.94
C ASN A 34 4.61 -7.18 7.06
N ILE A 35 3.99 -6.93 8.22
CA ILE A 35 4.12 -7.79 9.40
C ILE A 35 2.91 -8.70 9.59
N ALA A 36 2.10 -8.91 8.54
CA ALA A 36 0.97 -9.83 8.61
C ALA A 36 1.44 -11.27 8.85
N ASP A 37 0.61 -12.05 9.52
CA ASP A 37 0.88 -13.48 9.74
C ASP A 37 0.95 -14.24 8.42
N ASP A 38 0.12 -13.86 7.46
CA ASP A 38 0.13 -14.44 6.11
C ASP A 38 0.35 -13.31 5.09
N PRO A 39 1.61 -12.90 4.89
CA PRO A 39 1.89 -11.73 4.05
C PRO A 39 1.62 -11.95 2.57
N ASP A 40 1.41 -13.20 2.13
CA ASP A 40 1.05 -13.49 0.73
C ASP A 40 -0.41 -13.16 0.47
N GLN A 41 -1.25 -13.16 1.50
CA GLN A 41 -2.69 -12.96 1.39
C GLN A 41 -3.15 -11.63 1.96
N ASP A 42 -2.39 -11.07 2.90
CA ASP A 42 -2.78 -9.89 3.65
C ASP A 42 -1.59 -8.96 3.84
N PHE A 43 -1.88 -7.74 4.29
CA PHE A 43 -0.81 -6.88 4.77
C PHE A 43 -1.22 -6.21 6.09
N VAL A 44 -0.21 -6.00 6.93
CA VAL A 44 -0.30 -5.16 8.11
C VAL A 44 0.92 -4.25 8.08
N LEU A 45 0.69 -2.95 8.00
CA LEU A 45 1.79 -1.97 8.02
C LEU A 45 2.52 -2.05 9.36
N ASP A 46 3.85 -2.18 9.31
CA ASP A 46 4.65 -2.13 10.52
C ASP A 46 4.42 -0.77 11.21
N PRO A 47 3.94 -0.76 12.46
CA PRO A 47 3.68 0.51 13.17
C PRO A 47 4.91 1.39 13.31
N LYS A 48 6.11 0.80 13.39
CA LYS A 48 7.35 1.57 13.49
C LYS A 48 7.64 2.30 12.19
N ASP A 49 7.49 1.62 11.06
CA ASP A 49 7.71 2.22 9.75
C ASP A 49 6.69 3.33 9.49
N TYR A 50 5.43 3.09 9.86
CA TYR A 50 4.37 4.09 9.75
C TYR A 50 4.69 5.33 10.60
N ALA A 51 5.12 5.11 11.84
CA ALA A 51 5.47 6.21 12.75
C ALA A 51 6.63 7.04 12.21
N ILE A 52 7.65 6.38 11.66
CA ILE A 52 8.80 7.07 11.05
C ILE A 52 8.33 7.93 9.87
N ALA A 53 7.52 7.37 9.00
CA ALA A 53 7.00 8.12 7.84
C ALA A 53 6.19 9.33 8.29
N SER A 54 5.33 9.17 9.30
CA SER A 54 4.49 10.27 9.80
C SER A 54 5.30 11.38 10.47
N PHE A 55 6.52 11.07 10.92
CA PHE A 55 7.43 12.07 11.47
C PHE A 55 7.94 13.02 10.37
N TYR A 56 8.10 12.53 9.14
CA TYR A 56 8.63 13.32 8.04
C TYR A 56 7.57 14.09 7.28
N GLY A 57 6.30 13.83 7.49
CA GLY A 57 5.23 14.56 6.84
C GLY A 57 3.87 13.92 7.07
N THR A 58 2.85 14.50 6.46
CA THR A 58 1.49 13.98 6.55
C THR A 58 1.35 12.72 5.71
N ILE A 59 0.78 11.67 6.29
CA ILE A 59 0.44 10.45 5.53
C ILE A 59 -0.73 10.78 4.61
N GLU A 60 -0.50 10.76 3.31
CA GLU A 60 -1.48 11.16 2.30
C GLU A 60 -2.33 9.99 1.82
N ALA A 61 -1.75 8.79 1.80
CA ALA A 61 -2.41 7.59 1.27
C ALA A 61 -1.72 6.34 1.77
N ILE A 62 -2.47 5.23 1.74
CA ILE A 62 -1.95 3.89 2.01
C ILE A 62 -1.80 3.18 0.67
N VAL A 63 -0.72 2.42 0.51
CA VAL A 63 -0.43 1.70 -0.74
C VAL A 63 -0.17 0.24 -0.43
N HIS A 64 -0.73 -0.66 -1.22
CA HIS A 64 -0.35 -2.06 -1.16
C HIS A 64 -0.50 -2.73 -2.53
N SER A 65 0.09 -3.91 -2.68
CA SER A 65 0.05 -4.67 -3.92
C SER A 65 -0.79 -5.94 -3.76
N HIS A 66 -1.39 -6.38 -4.87
CA HIS A 66 -2.01 -7.69 -5.01
C HIS A 66 -1.16 -8.51 -5.99
N PRO A 67 -0.22 -9.34 -5.50
CA PRO A 67 0.69 -10.07 -6.38
C PRO A 67 -0.02 -11.07 -7.29
N LEU A 68 -1.14 -11.62 -6.85
CA LEU A 68 -1.93 -12.57 -7.62
C LEU A 68 -3.09 -11.91 -8.37
N GLY A 69 -3.23 -10.57 -8.23
CA GLY A 69 -4.33 -9.84 -8.85
C GLY A 69 -5.64 -9.96 -8.08
N GLY A 70 -6.74 -9.83 -8.80
CA GLY A 70 -8.06 -9.88 -8.21
C GLY A 70 -8.57 -8.51 -7.79
N PRO A 71 -9.87 -8.40 -7.46
CA PRO A 71 -10.46 -7.12 -7.07
C PRO A 71 -10.07 -6.71 -5.66
N ALA A 72 -10.30 -5.45 -5.33
CA ALA A 72 -10.18 -4.99 -3.96
C ALA A 72 -11.16 -5.79 -3.08
N SER A 73 -10.67 -6.27 -1.93
CA SER A 73 -11.48 -7.07 -1.03
C SER A 73 -12.41 -6.19 -0.20
N GLU A 74 -13.42 -6.81 0.41
CA GLU A 74 -14.26 -6.11 1.39
C GLU A 74 -13.44 -5.66 2.60
N CYS A 75 -12.42 -6.44 2.97
CA CYS A 75 -11.49 -6.06 4.02
C CYS A 75 -10.73 -4.79 3.65
N ASP A 76 -10.25 -4.70 2.39
CA ASP A 76 -9.58 -3.49 1.90
C ASP A 76 -10.49 -2.28 2.01
N LYS A 77 -11.74 -2.40 1.58
CA LYS A 77 -12.70 -1.31 1.59
C LYS A 77 -13.00 -0.83 3.01
N ARG A 78 -13.21 -1.77 3.94
CA ARG A 78 -13.48 -1.44 5.34
C ARG A 78 -12.28 -0.78 6.01
N SER A 79 -11.09 -1.28 5.73
CA SER A 79 -9.87 -0.73 6.28
C SER A 79 -9.58 0.66 5.72
N CYS A 80 -9.88 0.88 4.44
CA CYS A 80 -9.77 2.19 3.81
C CYS A 80 -10.64 3.22 4.55
N ILE A 81 -11.89 2.88 4.82
CA ILE A 81 -12.79 3.74 5.59
C ILE A 81 -12.22 4.00 6.98
N GLY A 82 -11.70 2.97 7.64
CA GLY A 82 -11.13 3.08 8.97
C GLY A 82 -9.92 3.99 9.04
N THR A 83 -9.08 4.01 8.02
CA THR A 83 -7.90 4.89 7.99
C THR A 83 -8.24 6.32 7.61
N LYS A 84 -9.40 6.56 7.00
CA LYS A 84 -9.85 7.87 6.50
C LYS A 84 -8.88 8.47 5.49
N LYS A 85 -8.18 7.61 4.74
CA LYS A 85 -7.21 8.00 3.73
C LYS A 85 -7.46 7.22 2.45
N PRO A 86 -7.16 7.79 1.27
CA PRO A 86 -7.25 7.01 0.04
C PRO A 86 -6.27 5.84 0.06
N TRP A 87 -6.68 4.74 -0.55
CA TRP A 87 -5.87 3.54 -0.70
C TRP A 87 -5.57 3.33 -2.17
N HIS A 88 -4.30 3.18 -2.51
CA HIS A 88 -3.86 2.84 -3.86
C HIS A 88 -3.44 1.39 -3.89
N ILE A 89 -4.05 0.60 -4.76
CA ILE A 89 -3.79 -0.83 -4.87
C ILE A 89 -3.19 -1.12 -6.23
N TYR A 90 -2.05 -1.79 -6.23
CA TYR A 90 -1.37 -2.21 -7.46
C TYR A 90 -1.64 -3.69 -7.73
N PHE A 91 -2.32 -3.97 -8.83
CA PHE A 91 -2.61 -5.33 -9.29
C PHE A 91 -1.49 -5.76 -10.23
N MET A 92 -0.57 -6.61 -9.74
CA MET A 92 0.65 -6.94 -10.45
C MET A 92 0.41 -7.66 -11.79
N PRO A 93 -0.44 -8.72 -11.85
CA PRO A 93 -0.62 -9.43 -13.11
C PRO A 93 -1.17 -8.55 -14.23
N GLU A 94 -2.04 -7.61 -13.90
CA GLU A 94 -2.67 -6.72 -14.86
C GLU A 94 -1.86 -5.44 -15.08
N ASN A 95 -0.86 -5.18 -14.25
CA ASN A 95 -0.08 -3.93 -14.23
C ASN A 95 -1.00 -2.72 -14.18
N GLN A 96 -1.97 -2.75 -13.27
CA GLN A 96 -2.98 -1.71 -13.12
C GLN A 96 -3.11 -1.22 -11.70
N TRP A 97 -3.55 0.02 -11.57
CA TRP A 97 -3.75 0.68 -10.28
C TRP A 97 -5.23 0.97 -10.08
N LEU A 98 -5.67 0.82 -8.83
CA LEU A 98 -7.00 1.22 -8.38
C LEU A 98 -6.85 2.13 -7.18
N THR A 99 -7.63 3.19 -7.14
CA THR A 99 -7.71 4.06 -5.95
C THR A 99 -9.08 3.88 -5.31
N ILE A 100 -9.09 3.61 -4.01
CA ILE A 100 -10.31 3.57 -3.20
C ILE A 100 -10.28 4.80 -2.31
N ASP A 101 -11.36 5.58 -2.35
CA ASP A 101 -11.48 6.74 -1.49
C ASP A 101 -12.28 6.37 -0.23
N PRO A 102 -11.90 6.91 0.96
CA PRO A 102 -12.67 6.70 2.18
C PRO A 102 -13.94 7.55 2.11
N CYS A 103 -15.10 6.91 2.24
CA CYS A 103 -16.35 7.66 2.20
C CYS A 103 -17.07 7.61 3.50
#